data_cb25cfc6c059c004eca4fa62f945dd96
#
_entry.id   cb25cfc6c059c004eca4fa62f945dd96
#
_cell.length_a   1.000
_cell.length_b   1.000
_cell.length_c   1.000
_cell.angle_alpha   90.00
_cell.angle_beta   90.00
_cell.angle_gamma   90.00
#
_symmetry.space_group_name_H-M   'P 1'
#
loop_
_entity.id
_entity.type
_entity.pdbx_description
1 polymer ?
#
loop_
_entity_poly.entity_id
_entity_poly.type
_entity_poly.pdbx_seq_one_letter_code
_entity_poly.pdbx_strand_id
1 'polypeptide(L)'
;MASSSSGEAAASVKFSQNTTRAELLIGGRAMLAAGQLGGLADALQTWVVTHPKDAQAWQMLSEVWSRQGEAVRSIRADAESRVAQLDYPAALDRLKAAQDMLRGGQAGVAGRNAHIDASIIDTRTRQISNLIREAATVW
;
A
#
# COMPACT_ATOMS: atom_id res chain seq x y z
N MET A 1 14.60 -28.38 15.19
CA MET A 1 13.31 -28.19 14.54
C MET A 1 12.44 -27.13 15.17
N ALA A 2 12.89 -26.53 16.28
CA ALA A 2 12.15 -25.45 16.90
C ALA A 2 12.00 -24.22 16.00
N SER A 3 12.90 -24.03 15.05
CA SER A 3 12.89 -22.90 14.11
C SER A 3 11.75 -22.97 13.09
N SER A 4 11.12 -24.14 12.91
CA SER A 4 10.07 -24.28 11.93
C SER A 4 8.69 -23.88 12.43
N SER A 5 8.48 -23.79 13.75
CA SER A 5 7.14 -23.57 14.31
C SER A 5 6.59 -22.18 13.98
N SER A 6 7.39 -21.12 14.07
CA SER A 6 6.88 -19.78 13.76
C SER A 6 6.71 -19.60 12.25
N GLY A 7 7.59 -20.18 11.43
CA GLY A 7 7.42 -20.17 9.99
C GLY A 7 6.20 -20.95 9.54
N GLU A 8 5.94 -22.09 10.19
CA GLU A 8 4.77 -22.89 9.90
C GLU A 8 3.49 -22.18 10.32
N ALA A 9 3.49 -21.51 11.48
CA ALA A 9 2.34 -20.74 11.93
C ALA A 9 2.00 -19.62 10.94
N ALA A 10 3.01 -18.87 10.47
CA ALA A 10 2.82 -17.81 9.49
C ALA A 10 2.41 -18.40 8.14
N ALA A 11 3.03 -19.51 7.71
CA ALA A 11 2.71 -20.15 6.44
C ALA A 11 1.31 -20.76 6.44
N SER A 12 0.75 -21.08 7.60
CA SER A 12 -0.62 -21.58 7.71
C SER A 12 -1.68 -20.48 7.63
N VAL A 13 -1.27 -19.21 7.73
CA VAL A 13 -2.20 -18.09 7.59
C VAL A 13 -2.64 -18.01 6.14
N LYS A 14 -3.94 -18.18 5.93
CA LYS A 14 -4.54 -18.11 4.60
C LYS A 14 -5.67 -17.09 4.62
N PHE A 15 -5.71 -16.30 3.58
CA PHE A 15 -6.74 -15.29 3.44
C PHE A 15 -7.75 -15.72 2.39
N SER A 16 -9.02 -15.45 2.66
CA SER A 16 -10.13 -15.76 1.78
C SER A 16 -11.05 -14.55 1.68
N GLN A 17 -12.13 -14.69 0.91
CA GLN A 17 -13.13 -13.64 0.83
C GLN A 17 -13.86 -13.42 2.16
N ASN A 18 -13.81 -14.41 3.05
CA ASN A 18 -14.46 -14.35 4.36
C ASN A 18 -13.52 -13.91 5.48
N THR A 19 -12.27 -13.59 5.16
CA THR A 19 -11.30 -13.11 6.14
C THR A 19 -11.77 -11.77 6.71
N THR A 20 -11.79 -11.69 8.06
CA THR A 20 -12.14 -10.45 8.73
C THR A 20 -10.96 -9.48 8.72
N ARG A 21 -11.24 -8.21 9.00
CA ARG A 21 -10.19 -7.20 9.12
C ARG A 21 -9.18 -7.57 10.21
N ALA A 22 -9.67 -8.03 11.37
CA ALA A 22 -8.79 -8.44 12.47
C ALA A 22 -7.89 -9.60 12.06
N GLU A 23 -8.45 -10.62 11.40
CA GLU A 23 -7.68 -11.75 10.91
C GLU A 23 -6.62 -11.32 9.90
N LEU A 24 -6.95 -10.40 8.99
CA LEU A 24 -6.02 -9.89 8.00
C LEU A 24 -4.88 -9.13 8.66
N LEU A 25 -5.18 -8.23 9.58
CA LEU A 25 -4.15 -7.39 10.22
C LEU A 25 -3.29 -8.19 11.19
N ILE A 26 -3.89 -9.07 11.99
CA ILE A 26 -3.14 -9.90 12.94
C ILE A 26 -2.31 -10.94 12.18
N GLY A 27 -2.92 -11.64 11.24
CA GLY A 27 -2.22 -12.60 10.39
C GLY A 27 -1.15 -11.95 9.55
N GLY A 28 -1.42 -10.75 9.04
CA GLY A 28 -0.46 -9.97 8.28
C GLY A 28 0.79 -9.62 9.07
N ARG A 29 0.62 -9.23 10.33
CA ARG A 29 1.77 -8.97 11.20
C ARG A 29 2.62 -10.21 11.41
N ALA A 30 1.99 -11.36 11.62
CA ALA A 30 2.70 -12.62 11.77
C ALA A 30 3.48 -12.97 10.50
N MET A 31 2.88 -12.75 9.33
CA MET A 31 3.53 -13.00 8.05
C MET A 31 4.71 -12.04 7.81
N LEU A 32 4.54 -10.77 8.15
CA LEU A 32 5.63 -9.78 8.07
C LEU A 32 6.80 -10.20 8.95
N ALA A 33 6.51 -10.62 10.19
CA ALA A 33 7.54 -11.07 11.13
C ALA A 33 8.29 -12.29 10.60
N ALA A 34 7.61 -13.16 9.86
CA ALA A 34 8.19 -14.39 9.29
C ALA A 34 8.79 -14.17 7.89
N GLY A 35 8.64 -12.98 7.30
CA GLY A 35 9.12 -12.71 5.95
C GLY A 35 8.27 -13.32 4.84
N GLN A 36 7.04 -13.67 5.12
CA GLN A 36 6.09 -14.30 4.19
C GLN A 36 5.25 -13.22 3.49
N LEU A 37 5.78 -12.61 2.45
CA LEU A 37 5.22 -11.36 1.92
C LEU A 37 4.26 -11.51 0.73
N GLY A 38 4.44 -12.52 -0.11
CA GLY A 38 3.72 -12.63 -1.38
C GLY A 38 2.20 -12.70 -1.23
N GLY A 39 1.73 -13.66 -0.48
CA GLY A 39 0.29 -13.82 -0.25
C GLY A 39 -0.32 -12.66 0.52
N LEU A 40 0.46 -12.03 1.39
CA LEU A 40 0.01 -10.88 2.16
C LEU A 40 -0.23 -9.67 1.26
N ALA A 41 0.66 -9.40 0.31
CA ALA A 41 0.48 -8.29 -0.63
C ALA A 41 -0.83 -8.45 -1.40
N ASP A 42 -1.10 -9.63 -1.93
CA ASP A 42 -2.32 -9.91 -2.69
C ASP A 42 -3.57 -9.74 -1.83
N ALA A 43 -3.54 -10.26 -0.60
CA ALA A 43 -4.68 -10.14 0.31
C ALA A 43 -4.97 -8.68 0.68
N LEU A 44 -3.93 -7.91 0.94
CA LEU A 44 -4.08 -6.48 1.27
C LEU A 44 -4.58 -5.67 0.07
N GLN A 45 -4.08 -5.95 -1.13
CA GLN A 45 -4.57 -5.29 -2.34
C GLN A 45 -6.06 -5.54 -2.54
N THR A 46 -6.48 -6.77 -2.37
CA THR A 46 -7.90 -7.13 -2.48
C THR A 46 -8.73 -6.39 -1.42
N TRP A 47 -8.23 -6.33 -0.20
CA TRP A 47 -8.93 -5.67 0.90
C TRP A 47 -9.11 -4.18 0.65
N VAL A 48 -8.06 -3.47 0.25
CA VAL A 48 -8.13 -2.01 0.08
C VAL A 48 -8.98 -1.58 -1.10
N VAL A 49 -9.20 -2.45 -2.08
CA VAL A 49 -10.13 -2.16 -3.19
C VAL A 49 -11.55 -2.01 -2.66
N THR A 50 -11.97 -2.86 -1.73
CA THR A 50 -13.29 -2.81 -1.13
C THR A 50 -13.36 -1.97 0.14
N HIS A 51 -12.21 -1.68 0.75
CA HIS A 51 -12.11 -0.88 1.98
C HIS A 51 -11.06 0.22 1.80
N PRO A 52 -11.28 1.16 0.87
CA PRO A 52 -10.25 2.17 0.55
C PRO A 52 -9.97 3.17 1.67
N LYS A 53 -10.84 3.21 2.68
CA LYS A 53 -10.66 4.11 3.83
C LYS A 53 -9.96 3.45 5.00
N ASP A 54 -9.48 2.22 4.83
CA ASP A 54 -8.76 1.50 5.89
C ASP A 54 -7.28 1.89 5.87
N ALA A 55 -6.95 2.94 6.63
CA ALA A 55 -5.61 3.50 6.67
C ALA A 55 -4.57 2.47 7.14
N GLN A 56 -4.92 1.62 8.12
CA GLN A 56 -3.99 0.61 8.63
C GLN A 56 -3.67 -0.45 7.59
N ALA A 57 -4.66 -0.86 6.81
CA ALA A 57 -4.43 -1.82 5.72
C ALA A 57 -3.50 -1.23 4.67
N TRP A 58 -3.70 0.04 4.29
CA TRP A 58 -2.78 0.73 3.37
C TRP A 58 -1.37 0.83 3.94
N GLN A 59 -1.24 1.11 5.24
CA GLN A 59 0.07 1.18 5.90
C GLN A 59 0.79 -0.15 5.87
N MET A 60 0.09 -1.23 6.15
CA MET A 60 0.66 -2.57 6.09
C MET A 60 1.09 -2.92 4.66
N LEU A 61 0.28 -2.57 3.67
CA LEU A 61 0.61 -2.79 2.26
C LEU A 61 1.85 -2.01 1.85
N SER A 62 1.97 -0.77 2.32
CA SER A 62 3.17 0.04 2.09
C SER A 62 4.42 -0.65 2.64
N GLU A 63 4.34 -1.20 3.85
CA GLU A 63 5.45 -1.92 4.45
C GLU A 63 5.82 -3.18 3.67
N VAL A 64 4.82 -3.96 3.27
CA VAL A 64 5.05 -5.16 2.46
C VAL A 64 5.76 -4.81 1.16
N TRP A 65 5.25 -3.82 0.44
CA TRP A 65 5.85 -3.40 -0.84
C TRP A 65 7.25 -2.84 -0.65
N SER A 66 7.50 -2.11 0.43
CA SER A 66 8.84 -1.61 0.74
C SER A 66 9.83 -2.78 0.90
N ARG A 67 9.43 -3.82 1.62
CA ARG A 67 10.27 -5.00 1.83
C ARG A 67 10.47 -5.81 0.55
N GLN A 68 9.55 -5.73 -0.39
CA GLN A 68 9.66 -6.39 -1.69
C GLN A 68 10.45 -5.57 -2.72
N GLY A 69 10.93 -4.40 -2.34
CA GLY A 69 11.67 -3.52 -3.24
C GLY A 69 10.78 -2.74 -4.20
N GLU A 70 9.48 -2.72 -3.96
CA GLU A 70 8.50 -1.98 -4.77
C GLU A 70 8.34 -0.57 -4.22
N ALA A 71 9.38 0.26 -4.39
CA ALA A 71 9.46 1.57 -3.74
C ALA A 71 8.32 2.51 -4.15
N VAL A 72 7.99 2.57 -5.44
CA VAL A 72 6.93 3.46 -5.94
C VAL A 72 5.57 3.03 -5.40
N ARG A 73 5.29 1.74 -5.41
CA ARG A 73 4.03 1.21 -4.86
C ARG A 73 3.92 1.42 -3.37
N SER A 74 5.04 1.28 -2.66
CA SER A 74 5.10 1.53 -1.22
C SER A 74 4.71 2.98 -0.92
N ILE A 75 5.28 3.94 -1.64
CA ILE A 75 4.97 5.36 -1.45
C ILE A 75 3.51 5.64 -1.81
N ARG A 76 3.01 5.04 -2.89
CA ARG A 76 1.60 5.18 -3.26
C ARG A 76 0.67 4.66 -2.17
N ALA A 77 0.96 3.51 -1.58
CA ALA A 77 0.15 2.96 -0.50
C ALA A 77 0.19 3.86 0.73
N ASP A 78 1.34 4.43 1.06
CA ASP A 78 1.46 5.42 2.14
C ASP A 78 0.60 6.66 1.84
N ALA A 79 0.60 7.12 0.59
CA ALA A 79 -0.26 8.23 0.18
C ALA A 79 -1.74 7.90 0.41
N GLU A 80 -2.17 6.71 0.01
CA GLU A 80 -3.58 6.30 0.20
C GLU A 80 -3.94 6.20 1.69
N SER A 81 -3.00 5.78 2.53
CA SER A 81 -3.20 5.81 3.98
C SER A 81 -3.47 7.23 4.48
N ARG A 82 -2.73 8.22 3.95
CA ARG A 82 -2.94 9.63 4.30
C ARG A 82 -4.31 10.13 3.80
N VAL A 83 -4.71 9.72 2.60
CA VAL A 83 -6.05 10.04 2.08
C VAL A 83 -7.11 9.50 3.01
N ALA A 84 -6.96 8.26 3.47
CA ALA A 84 -7.91 7.64 4.39
C ALA A 84 -8.01 8.39 5.72
N GLN A 85 -6.95 9.06 6.13
CA GLN A 85 -6.90 9.91 7.31
C GLN A 85 -7.34 11.35 7.03
N LEU A 86 -7.75 11.64 5.80
CA LEU A 86 -8.15 12.98 5.33
C LEU A 86 -7.01 14.00 5.34
N ASP A 87 -5.77 13.52 5.34
CA ASP A 87 -4.57 14.36 5.25
C ASP A 87 -4.14 14.46 3.78
N TYR A 88 -4.90 15.24 3.02
CA TYR A 88 -4.67 15.39 1.59
C TYR A 88 -3.33 16.06 1.24
N PRO A 89 -2.88 17.10 1.95
CA PRO A 89 -1.56 17.68 1.65
C PRO A 89 -0.42 16.67 1.80
N ALA A 90 -0.42 15.87 2.87
CA ALA A 90 0.60 14.84 3.06
C ALA A 90 0.49 13.75 1.97
N ALA A 91 -0.72 13.37 1.61
CA ALA A 91 -0.94 12.41 0.52
C ALA A 91 -0.38 12.93 -0.80
N LEU A 92 -0.63 14.20 -1.11
CA LEU A 92 -0.14 14.82 -2.34
C LEU A 92 1.39 14.83 -2.39
N ASP A 93 2.04 15.15 -1.26
CA ASP A 93 3.49 15.12 -1.17
C ASP A 93 4.05 13.74 -1.49
N ARG A 94 3.42 12.69 -0.98
CA ARG A 94 3.83 11.30 -1.28
C ARG A 94 3.64 10.96 -2.75
N LEU A 95 2.52 11.33 -3.32
CA LEU A 95 2.26 11.08 -4.74
C LEU A 95 3.27 11.80 -5.63
N LYS A 96 3.62 13.03 -5.30
CA LYS A 96 4.64 13.78 -6.03
C LYS A 96 6.02 13.13 -5.90
N ALA A 97 6.36 12.62 -4.72
CA ALA A 97 7.61 11.88 -4.52
C ALA A 97 7.66 10.64 -5.43
N ALA A 98 6.55 9.91 -5.53
CA ALA A 98 6.46 8.76 -6.43
C ALA A 98 6.62 9.16 -7.90
N GLN A 99 6.01 10.28 -8.31
CA GLN A 99 6.18 10.81 -9.66
C GLN A 99 7.65 11.15 -9.96
N ASP A 100 8.33 11.76 -9.00
CA ASP A 100 9.74 12.12 -9.15
C ASP A 100 10.61 10.88 -9.30
N MET A 101 10.34 9.82 -8.54
CA MET A 101 11.06 8.55 -8.67
C MET A 101 10.85 7.94 -10.04
N LEU A 102 9.64 7.96 -10.56
CA LEU A 102 9.31 7.43 -11.89
C LEU A 102 10.06 8.21 -12.98
N ARG A 103 10.08 9.53 -12.89
CA ARG A 103 10.78 10.38 -13.85
C ARG A 103 12.30 10.21 -13.78
N GLY A 104 12.81 9.99 -12.57
CA GLY A 104 14.25 9.81 -12.36
C GLY A 104 14.80 8.48 -12.81
N GLY A 105 13.95 7.52 -13.18
CA GLY A 105 14.37 6.20 -13.58
C GLY A 105 15.13 5.45 -12.51
N GLN A 106 14.76 5.63 -11.25
CA GLN A 106 15.46 5.02 -10.14
C GLN A 106 15.27 3.50 -10.13
N ALA A 107 16.21 2.83 -9.49
CA ALA A 107 16.21 1.37 -9.39
C ALA A 107 14.90 0.87 -8.78
N GLY A 108 14.39 -0.23 -9.31
CA GLY A 108 13.13 -0.82 -8.89
C GLY A 108 11.89 -0.22 -9.53
N VAL A 109 12.07 0.86 -10.30
CA VAL A 109 10.94 1.56 -10.93
C VAL A 109 10.73 1.12 -12.38
N ALA A 110 11.78 0.62 -13.05
CA ALA A 110 11.74 0.24 -14.45
C ALA A 110 11.11 -1.14 -14.69
N GLY A 111 10.15 -1.54 -13.87
CA GLY A 111 9.48 -2.83 -14.02
C GLY A 111 8.42 -2.82 -15.10
N ARG A 112 7.91 -4.02 -15.39
CA ARG A 112 6.84 -4.27 -16.35
C ARG A 112 5.60 -3.40 -16.13
N ASN A 113 5.36 -3.00 -14.87
CA ASN A 113 4.17 -2.26 -14.47
C ASN A 113 4.44 -0.77 -14.24
N ALA A 114 5.64 -0.28 -14.59
CA ALA A 114 6.02 1.10 -14.31
C ALA A 114 5.04 2.11 -14.93
N HIS A 115 4.61 1.90 -16.17
CA HIS A 115 3.68 2.80 -16.83
C HIS A 115 2.26 2.71 -16.25
N ILE A 116 1.86 1.53 -15.76
CA ILE A 116 0.58 1.35 -15.07
C ILE A 116 0.61 2.09 -13.75
N ASP A 117 1.69 1.93 -12.98
CA ASP A 117 1.87 2.62 -11.72
C ASP A 117 1.90 4.15 -11.93
N ALA A 118 2.59 4.61 -12.97
CA ALA A 118 2.63 6.03 -13.31
C ALA A 118 1.22 6.58 -13.60
N SER A 119 0.42 5.84 -14.36
CA SER A 119 -0.94 6.24 -14.70
C SER A 119 -1.82 6.36 -13.45
N ILE A 120 -1.73 5.38 -12.56
CA ILE A 120 -2.49 5.39 -11.30
C ILE A 120 -2.08 6.60 -10.46
N ILE A 121 -0.78 6.83 -10.31
CA ILE A 121 -0.24 7.92 -9.49
C ILE A 121 -0.65 9.27 -10.07
N ASP A 122 -0.56 9.45 -11.39
CA ASP A 122 -0.96 10.70 -12.03
C ASP A 122 -2.45 10.98 -11.83
N THR A 123 -3.27 9.96 -11.99
CA THR A 123 -4.72 10.09 -11.77
C THR A 123 -5.03 10.48 -10.33
N ARG A 124 -4.40 9.79 -9.37
CA ARG A 124 -4.61 10.11 -7.95
C ARG A 124 -4.11 11.50 -7.60
N THR A 125 -2.97 11.91 -8.16
CA THR A 125 -2.43 13.26 -7.94
C THR A 125 -3.45 14.32 -8.35
N ARG A 126 -4.08 14.17 -9.52
CA ARG A 126 -5.12 15.09 -9.98
C ARG A 126 -6.34 15.08 -9.07
N GLN A 127 -6.79 13.89 -8.67
CA GLN A 127 -7.95 13.75 -7.80
C GLN A 127 -7.73 14.41 -6.44
N ILE A 128 -6.57 14.16 -5.84
CA ILE A 128 -6.25 14.74 -4.52
C ILE A 128 -6.06 16.25 -4.63
N SER A 129 -5.40 16.74 -5.68
CA SER A 129 -5.27 18.17 -5.93
C SER A 129 -6.64 18.84 -6.04
N ASN A 130 -7.60 18.19 -6.72
CA ASN A 130 -8.95 18.70 -6.83
C ASN A 130 -9.67 18.72 -5.49
N LEU A 131 -9.49 17.69 -4.67
CA LEU A 131 -10.10 17.67 -3.33
C LEU A 131 -9.57 18.79 -2.45
N ILE A 132 -8.28 19.10 -2.54
CA ILE A 132 -7.68 20.22 -1.82
C ILE A 132 -8.31 21.54 -2.26
N ARG A 133 -8.45 21.75 -3.57
CA ARG A 133 -9.07 22.96 -4.12
C ARG A 133 -10.52 23.09 -3.70
N GLU A 134 -11.29 22.00 -3.76
CA GLU A 134 -12.69 21.98 -3.32
C GLU A 134 -12.82 22.34 -1.84
N ALA A 135 -11.96 21.78 -1.01
CA ALA A 135 -11.95 22.11 0.42
C ALA A 135 -11.65 23.59 0.66
N ALA A 136 -10.75 24.19 -0.14
CA ALA A 136 -10.41 25.60 -0.02
C ALA A 136 -11.57 26.52 -0.45
N THR A 137 -12.43 26.08 -1.35
CA THR A 137 -13.54 26.89 -1.86
C THR A 137 -14.78 26.85 -0.97
N VAL A 138 -14.85 25.95 0.00
CA VAL A 138 -15.98 25.82 0.91
C VAL A 138 -16.05 26.99 1.90
N TRP A 139 -14.95 27.67 2.14
CA TRP A 139 -14.85 28.82 3.05
C TRP A 139 -14.74 30.12 2.24
#